data_ba9473eda8b9ae005c7402d4221e25c2
#
_entry.id   ba9473eda8b9ae005c7402d4221e25c2
#
_cell.length_a   1.000
_cell.length_b   1.000
_cell.length_c   1.000
_cell.angle_alpha   90.00
_cell.angle_beta   90.00
_cell.angle_gamma   90.00
#
_symmetry.space_group_name_H-M   'P 1'
#
loop_
_entity.id
_entity.type
_entity.pdbx_description
1 polymer ?
#
loop_
_entity_poly.entity_id
_entity_poly.type
_entity_poly.pdbx_seq_one_letter_code
_entity_poly.pdbx_strand_id
1 'polypeptide(L)'
;VGLPDVLFYQSPFELSGGQKRRGAIAGVLAMKPEVLILDEPTAGLDPKGRDEILQQIKKLQTETGLTILLVSHSMEDVAEYVDRIIVMNKGSVMYDDTPREVFKHYKELEEVGLAAPQVTYIMHELKARGADVDVDATTIEEAAEEIARVWKQNNQK
;
A
#
# COMPACT_ATOMS: atom_id res chain seq x y z
N VAL A 1 8.24 14.30 -9.24
CA VAL A 1 7.74 14.30 -7.84
C VAL A 1 6.55 15.24 -7.62
N GLY A 2 6.02 15.87 -8.69
CA GLY A 2 4.78 16.64 -8.66
C GLY A 2 4.80 17.90 -7.76
N LEU A 3 5.95 18.52 -7.55
CA LEU A 3 6.04 19.81 -6.87
C LEU A 3 5.84 20.95 -7.87
N PRO A 4 4.95 21.93 -7.58
CA PRO A 4 4.82 23.14 -8.40
C PRO A 4 6.10 23.97 -8.44
N ASP A 5 6.41 24.60 -9.58
CA ASP A 5 7.65 25.38 -9.78
C ASP A 5 7.79 26.53 -8.78
N VAL A 6 6.67 27.10 -8.33
CA VAL A 6 6.66 28.18 -7.33
C VAL A 6 7.34 27.77 -6.01
N LEU A 7 7.37 26.49 -5.70
CA LEU A 7 7.99 25.99 -4.47
C LEU A 7 9.51 25.86 -4.53
N PHE A 8 10.12 25.89 -5.72
CA PHE A 8 11.57 25.75 -5.86
C PHE A 8 12.40 26.87 -5.20
N TYR A 9 11.77 28.02 -5.02
CA TYR A 9 12.41 29.21 -4.43
C TYR A 9 11.98 29.45 -2.97
N GLN A 10 11.10 28.60 -2.42
CA GLN A 10 10.66 28.73 -1.03
C GLN A 10 11.62 28.04 -0.07
N SER A 11 11.66 28.56 1.16
CA SER A 11 12.41 27.91 2.23
C SER A 11 11.82 26.52 2.53
N PRO A 12 12.65 25.48 2.71
CA PRO A 12 12.17 24.17 3.14
C PRO A 12 11.33 24.21 4.42
N PHE A 13 11.50 25.20 5.28
CA PHE A 13 10.74 25.38 6.50
C PHE A 13 9.28 25.80 6.26
N GLU A 14 8.99 26.43 5.13
CA GLU A 14 7.66 26.90 4.75
C GLU A 14 6.83 25.85 4.02
N LEU A 15 7.46 24.74 3.62
CA LEU A 15 6.79 23.64 2.93
C LEU A 15 5.93 22.82 3.89
N SER A 16 4.80 22.30 3.39
CA SER A 16 4.00 21.28 4.11
C SER A 16 4.80 19.98 4.28
N GLY A 17 4.37 19.10 5.20
CA GLY A 17 5.00 17.80 5.41
C GLY A 17 5.12 16.96 4.14
N GLY A 18 4.06 16.90 3.33
CA GLY A 18 4.06 16.18 2.05
C GLY A 18 4.98 16.83 1.01
N GLN A 19 5.05 18.17 0.97
CA GLN A 19 5.97 18.89 0.06
C GLN A 19 7.43 18.67 0.45
N LYS A 20 7.76 18.71 1.74
CA LYS A 20 9.10 18.37 2.26
C LYS A 20 9.52 16.97 1.85
N ARG A 21 8.60 16.00 2.01
CA ARG A 21 8.86 14.59 1.68
C ARG A 21 9.09 14.40 0.19
N ARG A 22 8.26 15.01 -0.66
CA ARG A 22 8.47 15.01 -2.12
C ARG A 22 9.79 15.65 -2.52
N GLY A 23 10.18 16.75 -1.87
CA GLY A 23 11.47 17.39 -2.07
C GLY A 23 12.64 16.47 -1.69
N ALA A 24 12.55 15.76 -0.57
CA ALA A 24 13.57 14.81 -0.14
C ALA A 24 13.71 13.64 -1.14
N ILE A 25 12.59 13.07 -1.60
CA ILE A 25 12.58 12.01 -2.64
C ILE A 25 13.23 12.54 -3.93
N ALA A 26 12.92 13.78 -4.35
CA ALA A 26 13.52 14.40 -5.53
C ALA A 26 15.05 14.51 -5.41
N GLY A 27 15.55 14.87 -4.23
CA GLY A 27 16.99 14.96 -3.95
C GLY A 27 17.70 13.61 -4.09
N VAL A 28 17.10 12.53 -3.59
CA VAL A 28 17.65 11.17 -3.75
C VAL A 28 17.60 10.71 -5.21
N LEU A 29 16.49 10.98 -5.91
CA LEU A 29 16.31 10.62 -7.32
C LEU A 29 17.30 11.34 -8.26
N ALA A 30 17.75 12.54 -7.89
CA ALA A 30 18.76 13.27 -8.66
C ALA A 30 20.09 12.50 -8.77
N MET A 31 20.37 11.59 -7.84
CA MET A 31 21.54 10.70 -7.88
C MET A 31 21.37 9.51 -8.82
N LYS A 32 20.19 9.34 -9.44
CA LYS A 32 19.85 8.22 -10.35
C LYS A 32 20.12 6.84 -9.72
N PRO A 33 19.56 6.54 -8.54
CA PRO A 33 19.79 5.25 -7.89
C PRO A 33 19.15 4.11 -8.68
N GLU A 34 19.69 2.90 -8.56
CA GLU A 34 19.06 1.68 -9.08
C GLU A 34 18.00 1.13 -8.12
N VAL A 35 18.16 1.41 -6.82
CA VAL A 35 17.24 1.01 -5.76
C VAL A 35 16.92 2.21 -4.89
N LEU A 36 15.64 2.43 -4.64
CA LEU A 36 15.14 3.47 -3.72
C LEU A 36 14.50 2.81 -2.51
N ILE A 37 15.01 3.10 -1.33
CA ILE A 37 14.43 2.63 -0.05
C ILE A 37 13.65 3.79 0.57
N LEU A 38 12.38 3.54 0.85
CA LEU A 38 11.45 4.49 1.46
C LEU A 38 10.97 3.91 2.79
N ASP A 39 11.40 4.53 3.89
CA ASP A 39 10.99 4.14 5.24
C ASP A 39 9.85 5.05 5.69
N GLU A 40 8.68 4.45 5.91
CA GLU A 40 7.44 5.12 6.33
C GLU A 40 7.14 6.41 5.53
N PRO A 41 7.09 6.37 4.18
CA PRO A 41 6.98 7.59 3.37
C PRO A 41 5.65 8.33 3.57
N THR A 42 4.64 7.69 4.14
CA THR A 42 3.30 8.25 4.37
C THR A 42 3.04 8.67 5.82
N ALA A 43 3.98 8.41 6.74
CA ALA A 43 3.79 8.72 8.16
C ALA A 43 3.50 10.21 8.40
N GLY A 44 2.45 10.49 9.18
CA GLY A 44 2.05 11.85 9.56
C GLY A 44 1.40 12.68 8.44
N LEU A 45 1.03 12.06 7.32
CA LEU A 45 0.25 12.71 6.28
C LEU A 45 -1.24 12.46 6.48
N ASP A 46 -2.04 13.41 6.00
CA ASP A 46 -3.48 13.21 5.83
C ASP A 46 -3.76 12.18 4.71
N PRO A 47 -4.95 11.58 4.65
CA PRO A 47 -5.26 10.54 3.67
C PRO A 47 -4.94 10.96 2.22
N LYS A 48 -5.32 12.18 1.84
CA LYS A 48 -5.06 12.70 0.49
C LYS A 48 -3.57 12.81 0.18
N GLY A 49 -2.78 13.37 1.11
CA GLY A 49 -1.34 13.51 0.94
C GLY A 49 -0.62 12.16 0.88
N ARG A 50 -1.15 11.15 1.59
CA ARG A 50 -0.69 9.77 1.56
C ARG A 50 -0.89 9.16 0.17
N ASP A 51 -2.12 9.22 -0.36
CA ASP A 51 -2.45 8.69 -1.69
C ASP A 51 -1.64 9.38 -2.79
N GLU A 52 -1.51 10.71 -2.73
CA GLU A 52 -0.70 11.47 -3.69
C GLU A 52 0.76 11.00 -3.73
N ILE A 53 1.37 10.74 -2.57
CA ILE A 53 2.77 10.27 -2.50
C ILE A 53 2.89 8.85 -3.05
N LEU A 54 2.02 7.93 -2.66
CA LEU A 54 2.09 6.53 -3.11
C LEU A 54 1.85 6.42 -4.62
N GLN A 55 0.89 7.15 -5.17
CA GLN A 55 0.68 7.24 -6.61
C GLN A 55 1.89 7.79 -7.35
N GLN A 56 2.56 8.81 -6.81
CA GLN A 56 3.78 9.35 -7.40
C GLN A 56 4.93 8.33 -7.38
N ILE A 57 5.05 7.56 -6.29
CA ILE A 57 6.04 6.49 -6.16
C ILE A 57 5.76 5.38 -7.17
N LYS A 58 4.51 4.93 -7.30
CA LYS A 58 4.11 3.91 -8.28
C LYS A 58 4.34 4.38 -9.72
N LYS A 59 3.96 5.60 -10.03
CA LYS A 59 4.22 6.22 -11.33
C LYS A 59 5.72 6.25 -11.65
N LEU A 60 6.54 6.68 -10.70
CA LEU A 60 7.99 6.70 -10.86
C LEU A 60 8.53 5.31 -11.15
N GLN A 61 8.12 4.30 -10.39
CA GLN A 61 8.52 2.90 -10.59
C GLN A 61 8.17 2.42 -11.98
N THR A 62 6.95 2.71 -12.44
CA THR A 62 6.46 2.29 -13.77
C THR A 62 7.22 2.99 -14.91
N GLU A 63 7.51 4.29 -14.77
CA GLU A 63 8.18 5.07 -15.82
C GLU A 63 9.68 4.80 -15.92
N THR A 64 10.34 4.47 -14.83
CA THR A 64 11.80 4.34 -14.79
C THR A 64 12.31 2.91 -14.66
N GLY A 65 11.46 1.95 -14.28
CA GLY A 65 11.88 0.60 -13.92
C GLY A 65 12.69 0.51 -12.63
N LEU A 66 12.67 1.58 -11.81
CA LEU A 66 13.39 1.67 -10.54
C LEU A 66 12.89 0.60 -9.57
N THR A 67 13.80 -0.10 -8.92
CA THR A 67 13.44 -0.98 -7.81
C THR A 67 13.13 -0.15 -6.56
N ILE A 68 11.93 -0.29 -6.01
CA ILE A 68 11.51 0.43 -4.82
C ILE A 68 11.27 -0.55 -3.67
N LEU A 69 11.95 -0.32 -2.55
CA LEU A 69 11.70 -1.00 -1.30
C LEU A 69 10.93 -0.06 -0.38
N LEU A 70 9.67 -0.42 -0.11
CA LEU A 70 8.77 0.32 0.77
C LEU A 70 8.73 -0.35 2.13
N VAL A 71 9.16 0.34 3.18
CA VAL A 71 8.96 -0.09 4.57
C VAL A 71 7.72 0.64 5.09
N SER A 72 6.71 -0.10 5.49
CA SER A 72 5.45 0.44 6.00
C SER A 72 4.77 -0.52 6.97
N HIS A 73 3.97 0.02 7.88
CA HIS A 73 3.04 -0.72 8.73
C HIS A 73 1.58 -0.54 8.30
N SER A 74 1.33 0.19 7.22
CA SER A 74 -0.01 0.33 6.63
C SER A 74 -0.27 -0.82 5.66
N MET A 75 -1.08 -1.77 6.08
CA MET A 75 -1.37 -2.95 5.28
C MET A 75 -2.23 -2.63 4.05
N GLU A 76 -3.06 -1.59 4.13
CA GLU A 76 -3.82 -1.07 2.99
C GLU A 76 -2.89 -0.55 1.90
N ASP A 77 -1.89 0.29 2.26
CA ASP A 77 -0.91 0.79 1.29
C ASP A 77 -0.10 -0.34 0.65
N VAL A 78 0.32 -1.28 1.49
CA VAL A 78 1.10 -2.44 1.03
C VAL A 78 0.25 -3.30 0.08
N ALA A 79 -1.03 -3.55 0.40
CA ALA A 79 -1.93 -4.33 -0.45
C ALA A 79 -2.14 -3.69 -1.83
N GLU A 80 -2.22 -2.35 -1.89
CA GLU A 80 -2.56 -1.60 -3.11
C GLU A 80 -1.36 -1.30 -4.01
N TYR A 81 -0.19 -1.00 -3.41
CA TYR A 81 0.91 -0.40 -4.16
C TYR A 81 2.11 -1.30 -4.41
N VAL A 82 2.23 -2.46 -3.74
CA VAL A 82 3.39 -3.33 -3.91
C VAL A 82 3.07 -4.62 -4.67
N ASP A 83 4.07 -5.15 -5.35
CA ASP A 83 3.94 -6.41 -6.11
C ASP A 83 4.42 -7.63 -5.28
N ARG A 84 5.21 -7.38 -4.22
CA ARG A 84 5.80 -8.41 -3.36
C ARG A 84 5.94 -7.90 -1.93
N ILE A 85 5.64 -8.75 -0.96
CA ILE A 85 5.78 -8.46 0.46
C ILE A 85 6.82 -9.38 1.07
N ILE A 86 7.73 -8.80 1.86
CA ILE A 86 8.64 -9.53 2.73
C ILE A 86 8.26 -9.20 4.17
N VAL A 87 7.72 -10.18 4.89
CA VAL A 87 7.37 -10.04 6.31
C VAL A 87 8.56 -10.44 7.16
N MET A 88 9.03 -9.50 7.98
CA MET A 88 10.13 -9.73 8.91
C MET A 88 9.62 -9.95 10.33
N ASN A 89 10.08 -11.01 10.99
CA ASN A 89 9.79 -11.25 12.40
C ASN A 89 11.08 -11.69 13.13
N LYS A 90 11.43 -11.00 14.20
CA LYS A 90 12.60 -11.30 15.06
C LYS A 90 13.90 -11.50 14.27
N GLY A 91 14.12 -10.68 13.24
CA GLY A 91 15.32 -10.72 12.42
C GLY A 91 15.35 -11.81 11.33
N SER A 92 14.25 -12.53 11.14
CA SER A 92 14.10 -13.55 10.10
C SER A 92 12.96 -13.24 9.17
N VAL A 93 13.05 -13.70 7.92
CA VAL A 93 11.94 -13.63 6.98
C VAL A 93 10.89 -14.67 7.38
N MET A 94 9.65 -14.22 7.60
CA MET A 94 8.50 -15.06 7.92
C MET A 94 7.73 -15.43 6.65
N TYR A 95 7.45 -14.44 5.81
CA TYR A 95 6.82 -14.60 4.50
C TYR A 95 7.55 -13.79 3.45
N ASP A 96 7.52 -14.26 2.22
CA ASP A 96 8.09 -13.60 1.04
C ASP A 96 7.27 -14.02 -0.19
N ASP A 97 6.22 -13.26 -0.50
CA ASP A 97 5.27 -13.59 -1.57
C ASP A 97 4.48 -12.35 -2.01
N THR A 98 3.52 -12.54 -2.92
CA THR A 98 2.56 -11.53 -3.32
C THR A 98 1.66 -11.10 -2.15
N PRO A 99 1.08 -9.89 -2.17
CA PRO A 99 0.13 -9.46 -1.15
C PRO A 99 -1.00 -10.47 -0.91
N ARG A 100 -1.56 -11.00 -1.99
CA ARG A 100 -2.65 -11.99 -1.94
C ARG A 100 -2.26 -13.26 -1.17
N GLU A 101 -1.07 -13.78 -1.40
CA GLU A 101 -0.62 -15.00 -0.71
C GLU A 101 -0.26 -14.69 0.75
N VAL A 102 0.41 -13.57 1.03
CA VAL A 102 0.78 -13.19 2.40
C VAL A 102 -0.46 -12.96 3.27
N PHE A 103 -1.49 -12.27 2.77
CA PHE A 103 -2.68 -11.96 3.56
C PHE A 103 -3.63 -13.15 3.79
N LYS A 104 -3.45 -14.28 3.11
CA LYS A 104 -4.09 -15.53 3.50
C LYS A 104 -3.69 -15.99 4.91
N HIS A 105 -2.51 -15.60 5.35
CA HIS A 105 -1.96 -15.89 6.67
C HIS A 105 -2.28 -14.80 7.71
N TYR A 106 -3.42 -14.09 7.56
CA TYR A 106 -3.75 -12.94 8.41
C TYR A 106 -3.75 -13.24 9.90
N LYS A 107 -4.13 -14.46 10.32
CA LYS A 107 -4.11 -14.87 11.73
C LYS A 107 -2.69 -14.98 12.28
N GLU A 108 -1.77 -15.54 11.51
CA GLU A 108 -0.35 -15.66 11.89
C GLU A 108 0.33 -14.28 11.89
N LEU A 109 -0.09 -13.37 11.00
CA LEU A 109 0.34 -11.98 11.02
C LEU A 109 -0.10 -11.28 12.32
N GLU A 110 -1.34 -11.51 12.78
CA GLU A 110 -1.84 -10.98 14.05
C GLU A 110 -1.03 -11.48 15.25
N GLU A 111 -0.62 -12.75 15.27
CA GLU A 111 0.21 -13.32 16.34
C GLU A 111 1.57 -12.61 16.50
N VAL A 112 2.07 -12.00 15.42
CA VAL A 112 3.32 -11.22 15.44
C VAL A 112 3.10 -9.71 15.51
N GLY A 113 1.84 -9.28 15.74
CA GLY A 113 1.48 -7.86 15.90
C GLY A 113 1.29 -7.09 14.60
N LEU A 114 1.14 -7.79 13.47
CA LEU A 114 0.77 -7.20 12.19
C LEU A 114 -0.72 -7.43 11.92
N ALA A 115 -1.36 -6.51 11.20
CA ALA A 115 -2.73 -6.70 10.70
C ALA A 115 -2.71 -7.13 9.22
N ALA A 116 -3.84 -7.61 8.71
CA ALA A 116 -4.13 -7.63 7.28
C ALA A 116 -4.98 -6.39 6.91
N PRO A 117 -5.18 -6.09 5.61
CA PRO A 117 -6.15 -5.09 5.20
C PRO A 117 -7.54 -5.38 5.76
N GLN A 118 -8.30 -4.34 6.10
CA GLN A 118 -9.63 -4.50 6.70
C GLN A 118 -10.59 -5.33 5.83
N VAL A 119 -10.45 -5.22 4.52
CA VAL A 119 -11.26 -5.99 3.57
C VAL A 119 -11.06 -7.50 3.73
N THR A 120 -9.87 -7.97 4.07
CA THR A 120 -9.60 -9.38 4.33
C THR A 120 -10.51 -9.92 5.43
N TYR A 121 -10.63 -9.19 6.54
CA TYR A 121 -11.51 -9.58 7.66
C TYR A 121 -12.99 -9.56 7.25
N ILE A 122 -13.41 -8.54 6.51
CA ILE A 122 -14.79 -8.40 6.03
C ILE A 122 -15.16 -9.57 5.12
N MET A 123 -14.30 -9.93 4.18
CA MET A 123 -14.57 -11.02 3.24
C MET A 123 -14.64 -12.38 3.95
N HIS A 124 -13.74 -12.63 4.90
CA HIS A 124 -13.78 -13.83 5.73
C HIS A 124 -15.05 -13.91 6.59
N GLU A 125 -15.50 -12.79 7.17
CA GLU A 125 -16.73 -12.74 7.96
C GLU A 125 -17.97 -12.95 7.10
N LEU A 126 -18.03 -12.36 5.91
CA LEU A 126 -19.13 -12.59 4.95
C LEU A 126 -19.23 -14.06 4.57
N LYS A 127 -18.10 -14.70 4.28
CA LYS A 127 -18.05 -16.14 3.98
C LYS A 127 -18.50 -16.99 5.15
N ALA A 128 -18.07 -16.67 6.37
CA ALA A 128 -18.49 -17.38 7.58
C ALA A 128 -20.00 -17.27 7.84
N ARG A 129 -20.63 -16.18 7.42
CA ARG A 129 -22.10 -15.97 7.47
C ARG A 129 -22.85 -16.60 6.29
N GLY A 130 -22.17 -17.33 5.43
CA GLY A 130 -22.79 -18.08 4.33
C GLY A 130 -22.88 -17.33 3.00
N ALA A 131 -22.23 -16.19 2.84
CA ALA A 131 -22.10 -15.54 1.53
C ALA A 131 -21.10 -16.31 0.66
N ASP A 132 -21.43 -16.50 -0.62
CA ASP A 132 -20.57 -17.20 -1.60
C ASP A 132 -19.54 -16.23 -2.21
N VAL A 133 -18.76 -15.59 -1.33
CA VAL A 133 -17.69 -14.65 -1.71
C VAL A 133 -16.32 -15.32 -1.75
N ASP A 134 -15.47 -14.87 -2.68
CA ASP A 134 -14.06 -15.14 -2.66
C ASP A 134 -13.39 -14.28 -1.58
N VAL A 135 -12.58 -14.90 -0.73
CA VAL A 135 -11.90 -14.23 0.39
C VAL A 135 -10.52 -13.65 0.02
N ASP A 136 -10.08 -13.86 -1.21
CA ASP A 136 -8.73 -13.49 -1.66
C ASP A 136 -8.59 -11.98 -2.01
N ALA A 137 -9.68 -11.19 -1.86
CA ALA A 137 -9.63 -9.75 -2.06
C ALA A 137 -8.71 -9.07 -1.03
N THR A 138 -7.79 -8.25 -1.51
CA THR A 138 -6.82 -7.51 -0.70
C THR A 138 -7.03 -6.00 -0.74
N THR A 139 -7.80 -5.50 -1.71
CA THR A 139 -8.15 -4.08 -1.87
C THR A 139 -9.66 -3.85 -1.73
N ILE A 140 -10.05 -2.60 -1.47
CA ILE A 140 -11.47 -2.20 -1.35
C ILE A 140 -12.19 -2.44 -2.67
N GLU A 141 -11.55 -2.15 -3.79
CA GLU A 141 -12.07 -2.30 -5.14
C GLU A 141 -12.38 -3.77 -5.44
N GLU A 142 -11.42 -4.67 -5.19
CA GLU A 142 -11.60 -6.12 -5.37
C GLU A 142 -12.76 -6.65 -4.52
N ALA A 143 -12.82 -6.26 -3.25
CA ALA A 143 -13.90 -6.66 -2.35
C ALA A 143 -15.26 -6.14 -2.80
N ALA A 144 -15.34 -4.89 -3.25
CA ALA A 144 -16.58 -4.29 -3.74
C ALA A 144 -17.08 -4.99 -5.01
N GLU A 145 -16.19 -5.30 -5.95
CA GLU A 145 -16.53 -6.04 -7.17
C GLU A 145 -17.06 -7.44 -6.85
N GLU A 146 -16.40 -8.15 -5.94
CA GLU A 146 -16.80 -9.49 -5.56
C GLU A 146 -18.15 -9.51 -4.82
N ILE A 147 -18.37 -8.58 -3.89
CA ILE A 147 -19.67 -8.45 -3.20
C ILE A 147 -20.78 -8.11 -4.20
N ALA A 148 -20.51 -7.20 -5.15
CA ALA A 148 -21.48 -6.84 -6.19
C ALA A 148 -21.80 -8.02 -7.12
N ARG A 149 -20.83 -8.88 -7.42
CA ARG A 149 -21.00 -10.11 -8.19
C ARG A 149 -21.99 -11.03 -7.49
N VAL A 150 -21.76 -11.33 -6.22
CA VAL A 150 -22.62 -12.24 -5.42
C VAL A 150 -24.03 -11.67 -5.25
N TRP A 151 -24.14 -10.35 -5.00
CA TRP A 151 -25.43 -9.66 -4.88
C TRP A 151 -26.29 -9.78 -6.15
N LYS A 152 -25.67 -9.57 -7.31
CA LYS A 152 -26.39 -9.70 -8.61
C LYS A 152 -26.86 -11.12 -8.86
N GLN A 153 -26.07 -12.14 -8.52
CA GLN A 153 -26.43 -13.54 -8.69
C GLN A 153 -27.62 -13.96 -7.78
N ASN A 154 -27.68 -13.44 -6.55
CA ASN A 154 -28.75 -13.77 -5.60
C ASN A 154 -30.07 -13.06 -5.93
N ASN A 155 -30.04 -11.91 -6.62
CA ASN A 155 -31.25 -11.17 -6.99
C ASN A 155 -31.79 -11.51 -8.40
N GLN A 156 -31.15 -12.41 -9.14
CA GLN A 156 -31.62 -12.92 -10.44
C GLN A 156 -32.34 -14.30 -10.32
N LYS A 157 -32.45 -14.80 -9.10
CA LYS A 157 -33.27 -16.00 -8.77
C LYS A 157 -34.59 -15.58 -8.16
#